data_cfa8abb504f1da5701ecdb0ee3a33772
#
_entry.id   cfa8abb504f1da5701ecdb0ee3a33772
#
_cell.length_a   1.000
_cell.length_b   1.000
_cell.length_c   1.000
_cell.angle_alpha   90.00
_cell.angle_beta   90.00
_cell.angle_gamma   90.00
#
_symmetry.space_group_name_H-M   'P 1'
#
loop_
_entity.id
_entity.type
_entity.pdbx_description
1 polymer ?
#
loop_
_entity_poly.entity_id
_entity_poly.type
_entity_poly.pdbx_seq_one_letter_code
_entity_poly.pdbx_strand_id
1 'polypeptide(L)'
;MLMKKFLLTIILSFLISSVALARSTGCKEGNCENGFGKWVYTDKTTYEGEWVGTKKNGQGVETWPNGYIYKGEFKNSEWSGIGILTFPDGSTYEGAVSYTHLTLPTIAIV
;
A
#
# COMPACT_ATOMS: atom_id res chain seq x y z
N MET A 1 -23.77 -4.92 42.61
CA MET A 1 -22.39 -5.32 42.33
C MET A 1 -22.20 -6.06 41.03
N LEU A 2 -23.04 -7.00 40.71
CA LEU A 2 -22.99 -7.74 39.44
C LEU A 2 -23.21 -6.84 38.23
N MET A 3 -24.10 -5.85 38.36
CA MET A 3 -24.39 -4.92 37.26
C MET A 3 -23.18 -4.05 36.85
N LYS A 4 -22.38 -3.63 37.84
CA LYS A 4 -21.20 -2.82 37.56
C LYS A 4 -20.12 -3.60 36.77
N LYS A 5 -19.94 -4.88 37.05
CA LYS A 5 -19.01 -5.73 36.30
C LYS A 5 -19.48 -5.98 34.89
N PHE A 6 -20.77 -6.12 34.68
CA PHE A 6 -21.37 -6.29 33.37
C PHE A 6 -21.14 -5.06 32.47
N LEU A 7 -21.38 -3.87 33.03
CA LEU A 7 -21.19 -2.62 32.31
C LEU A 7 -19.72 -2.42 31.89
N LEU A 8 -18.80 -2.73 32.78
CA LEU A 8 -17.38 -2.62 32.48
C LEU A 8 -16.96 -3.55 31.35
N THR A 9 -17.48 -4.76 31.33
CA THR A 9 -17.17 -5.74 30.30
C THR A 9 -17.68 -5.28 28.94
N ILE A 10 -18.88 -4.73 28.88
CA ILE A 10 -19.47 -4.22 27.63
C ILE A 10 -18.68 -3.04 27.10
N ILE A 11 -18.27 -2.11 27.96
CA ILE A 11 -17.47 -0.95 27.57
C ILE A 11 -16.12 -1.38 27.01
N LEU A 12 -15.48 -2.37 27.62
CA LEU A 12 -14.22 -2.89 27.18
C LEU A 12 -14.32 -3.54 25.79
N SER A 13 -15.39 -4.31 25.58
CA SER A 13 -15.64 -4.94 24.28
C SER A 13 -15.84 -3.90 23.18
N PHE A 14 -16.55 -2.82 23.49
CA PHE A 14 -16.79 -1.74 22.54
C PHE A 14 -15.49 -1.03 22.16
N LEU A 15 -14.61 -0.78 23.13
CA LEU A 15 -13.32 -0.16 22.88
C LEU A 15 -12.42 -1.03 21.96
N ILE A 16 -12.43 -2.33 22.17
CA ILE A 16 -11.68 -3.27 21.34
C ILE A 16 -12.19 -3.23 19.89
N SER A 17 -13.49 -3.17 19.70
CA SER A 17 -14.09 -3.07 18.37
C SER A 17 -13.69 -1.79 17.66
N SER A 18 -13.64 -0.67 18.36
CA SER A 18 -13.21 0.61 17.80
C SER A 18 -11.77 0.57 17.33
N VAL A 19 -10.90 -0.05 18.12
CA VAL A 19 -9.48 -0.20 17.75
C VAL A 19 -9.32 -1.08 16.51
N ALA A 20 -10.10 -2.15 16.39
CA ALA A 20 -10.06 -3.02 15.24
C ALA A 20 -10.47 -2.30 13.95
N LEU A 21 -11.48 -1.45 14.02
CA LEU A 21 -11.92 -0.65 12.87
C LEU A 21 -10.88 0.38 12.45
N ALA A 22 -10.17 0.98 13.40
CA ALA A 22 -9.13 1.98 13.12
C ALA A 22 -7.95 1.39 12.36
N ARG A 23 -7.79 0.06 12.36
CA ARG A 23 -6.69 -0.61 11.68
C ARG A 23 -7.02 -1.05 10.26
N SER A 24 -8.14 -0.63 9.70
CA SER A 24 -8.52 -1.01 8.33
C SER A 24 -7.66 -0.34 7.27
N THR A 25 -7.04 0.79 7.60
CA THR A 25 -6.14 1.51 6.70
C THR A 25 -4.82 1.82 7.43
N GLY A 26 -3.83 2.28 6.69
CA GLY A 26 -2.54 2.64 7.23
C GLY A 26 -1.54 1.51 7.18
N CYS A 27 -0.53 1.57 8.02
CA CYS A 27 0.52 0.57 8.06
C CYS A 27 0.01 -0.73 8.68
N LYS A 28 -0.05 -1.77 7.88
CA LYS A 28 -0.58 -3.08 8.28
C LYS A 28 0.49 -4.01 8.81
N GLU A 29 1.67 -3.94 8.24
CA GLU A 29 2.76 -4.85 8.58
C GLU A 29 4.07 -4.11 8.45
N GLY A 30 5.04 -4.50 9.26
CA GLY A 30 6.40 -4.00 9.16
C GLY A 30 6.56 -2.57 9.64
N ASN A 31 7.49 -1.87 9.00
CA ASN A 31 7.86 -0.51 9.35
C ASN A 31 7.66 0.41 8.14
N CYS A 32 6.56 1.13 8.13
CA CYS A 32 6.24 2.04 7.03
C CYS A 32 6.87 3.42 7.18
N GLU A 33 7.91 3.52 7.96
CA GLU A 33 8.70 4.74 8.10
C GLU A 33 10.12 4.54 7.58
N ASN A 34 10.78 3.49 8.07
CA ASN A 34 12.15 3.15 7.67
C ASN A 34 12.32 1.63 7.73
N GLY A 35 12.26 0.98 6.58
CA GLY A 35 12.36 -0.44 6.48
C GLY A 35 11.35 -1.01 5.51
N PHE A 36 11.03 -2.28 5.65
CA PHE A 36 10.03 -2.95 4.83
C PHE A 36 8.68 -2.91 5.53
N GLY A 37 7.64 -2.46 4.82
CA GLY A 37 6.32 -2.39 5.40
C GLY A 37 5.21 -2.40 4.36
N LYS A 38 4.00 -2.76 4.81
CA LYS A 38 2.82 -2.79 3.97
C LYS A 38 1.82 -1.73 4.43
N TRP A 39 1.42 -0.89 3.52
CA TRP A 39 0.48 0.19 3.76
C TRP A 39 -0.78 0.01 2.94
N VAL A 40 -1.94 0.26 3.54
CA VAL A 40 -3.23 0.25 2.85
C VAL A 40 -3.80 1.66 2.88
N TYR A 41 -4.05 2.20 1.69
CA TYR A 41 -4.62 3.54 1.53
C TYR A 41 -6.14 3.50 1.64
N THR A 42 -6.75 4.67 1.80
CA THR A 42 -8.20 4.78 1.96
C THR A 42 -8.99 4.31 0.75
N ASP A 43 -8.41 4.40 -0.45
CA ASP A 43 -9.03 3.94 -1.69
C ASP A 43 -8.81 2.45 -1.95
N LYS A 44 -8.21 1.73 -0.99
CA LYS A 44 -7.86 0.31 -1.06
C LYS A 44 -6.60 0.01 -1.87
N THR A 45 -5.90 1.02 -2.37
CA THR A 45 -4.57 0.83 -2.93
C THR A 45 -3.63 0.32 -1.84
N THR A 46 -2.75 -0.62 -2.17
CA THR A 46 -1.77 -1.14 -1.22
C THR A 46 -0.36 -0.93 -1.74
N TYR A 47 0.57 -0.67 -0.84
CA TYR A 47 2.00 -0.68 -1.15
C TYR A 47 2.70 -1.61 -0.19
N GLU A 48 3.51 -2.52 -0.72
CA GLU A 48 4.34 -3.42 0.08
C GLU A 48 5.77 -3.34 -0.42
N GLY A 49 6.66 -2.83 0.42
CA GLY A 49 8.04 -2.65 0.02
C GLY A 49 8.83 -1.80 0.99
N GLU A 50 9.90 -1.22 0.48
CA GLU A 50 10.84 -0.47 1.29
C GLU A 50 10.40 0.98 1.50
N TRP A 51 10.68 1.49 2.67
CA TRP A 51 10.34 2.85 3.10
C TRP A 51 11.56 3.56 3.66
N VAL A 52 11.67 4.85 3.38
CA VAL A 52 12.68 5.73 3.99
C VAL A 52 12.02 7.06 4.31
N GLY A 53 12.02 7.43 5.59
CA GLY A 53 11.43 8.69 6.04
C GLY A 53 9.96 8.82 5.66
N THR A 54 9.17 7.77 5.85
CA THR A 54 7.74 7.69 5.51
C THR A 54 7.42 7.78 4.02
N LYS A 55 8.43 7.69 3.16
CA LYS A 55 8.26 7.69 1.70
C LYS A 55 8.67 6.35 1.12
N LYS A 56 8.01 5.96 0.04
CA LYS A 56 8.36 4.74 -0.68
C LYS A 56 9.71 4.96 -1.35
N ASN A 57 10.66 4.10 -1.04
CA ASN A 57 12.02 4.17 -1.59
C ASN A 57 12.57 2.75 -1.68
N GLY A 58 13.17 2.41 -2.81
CA GLY A 58 13.70 1.07 -3.03
C GLY A 58 12.72 0.19 -3.78
N GLN A 59 12.76 -1.10 -3.53
CA GLN A 59 11.89 -2.06 -4.21
C GLN A 59 10.54 -2.18 -3.54
N GLY A 60 9.48 -2.24 -4.34
CA GLY A 60 8.15 -2.37 -3.79
C GLY A 60 7.12 -2.83 -4.82
N VAL A 61 5.95 -3.18 -4.32
CA VAL A 61 4.80 -3.59 -5.13
C VAL A 61 3.61 -2.72 -4.74
N GLU A 62 3.04 -2.04 -5.72
CA GLU A 62 1.86 -1.22 -5.51
C GLU A 62 0.69 -1.82 -6.29
N THR A 63 -0.43 -2.03 -5.62
CA THR A 63 -1.60 -2.67 -6.20
C THR A 63 -2.80 -1.74 -6.07
N TRP A 64 -3.46 -1.45 -7.19
CA TRP A 64 -4.65 -0.60 -7.22
C TRP A 64 -5.93 -1.43 -7.34
N PRO A 65 -7.04 -0.94 -6.79
CA PRO A 65 -8.32 -1.66 -6.86
C PRO A 65 -8.82 -1.92 -8.28
N ASN A 66 -8.41 -1.09 -9.24
CA ASN A 66 -8.82 -1.24 -10.64
C ASN A 66 -8.05 -2.33 -11.40
N GLY A 67 -7.12 -3.01 -10.73
CA GLY A 67 -6.40 -4.13 -11.32
C GLY A 67 -4.99 -3.84 -11.81
N TYR A 68 -4.54 -2.59 -11.78
CA TYR A 68 -3.15 -2.27 -12.09
C TYR A 68 -2.24 -2.70 -10.94
N ILE A 69 -1.06 -3.20 -11.30
CA ILE A 69 -0.03 -3.58 -10.33
C ILE A 69 1.30 -3.06 -10.85
N TYR A 70 2.03 -2.32 -10.01
CA TYR A 70 3.38 -1.91 -10.32
C TYR A 70 4.35 -2.62 -9.39
N LYS A 71 5.37 -3.26 -9.95
CA LYS A 71 6.43 -3.92 -9.18
C LYS A 71 7.77 -3.41 -9.68
N GLY A 72 8.51 -2.72 -8.82
CA GLY A 72 9.79 -2.19 -9.22
C GLY A 72 10.34 -1.18 -8.24
N GLU A 73 11.13 -0.26 -8.77
CA GLU A 73 11.83 0.72 -7.95
C GLU A 73 10.97 1.95 -7.67
N PHE A 74 11.14 2.48 -6.48
CA PHE A 74 10.50 3.72 -6.03
C PHE A 74 11.57 4.68 -5.54
N LYS A 75 11.33 5.96 -5.72
CA LYS A 75 12.16 7.02 -5.18
C LYS A 75 11.26 8.18 -4.77
N ASN A 76 11.30 8.53 -3.49
CA ASN A 76 10.46 9.60 -2.93
C ASN A 76 8.99 9.42 -3.29
N SER A 77 8.47 8.20 -3.11
CA SER A 77 7.08 7.80 -3.36
C SER A 77 6.67 7.79 -4.83
N GLU A 78 7.60 7.94 -5.74
CA GLU A 78 7.34 7.89 -7.18
C GLU A 78 8.01 6.70 -7.82
N TRP A 79 7.42 6.19 -8.90
CA TRP A 79 8.06 5.14 -9.69
C TRP A 79 9.38 5.63 -10.26
N SER A 80 10.38 4.78 -10.27
CA SER A 80 11.71 5.15 -10.69
C SER A 80 12.43 3.95 -11.28
N GLY A 81 13.45 4.22 -12.11
CA GLY A 81 14.29 3.16 -12.63
C GLY A 81 13.55 2.14 -13.46
N ILE A 82 13.70 0.87 -13.14
CA ILE A 82 13.12 -0.24 -13.89
C ILE A 82 12.01 -0.89 -13.09
N GLY A 83 10.90 -1.20 -13.75
CA GLY A 83 9.79 -1.85 -13.12
C GLY A 83 8.92 -2.62 -14.08
N ILE A 84 7.96 -3.35 -13.54
CA ILE A 84 6.98 -4.12 -14.29
C ILE A 84 5.61 -3.56 -13.96
N LEU A 85 4.90 -3.10 -14.97
CA LEU A 85 3.52 -2.65 -14.83
C LEU A 85 2.59 -3.70 -15.41
N THR A 86 1.68 -4.20 -14.58
CA THR A 86 0.67 -5.16 -15.01
C THR A 86 -0.66 -4.45 -15.18
N PHE A 87 -1.28 -4.63 -16.34
CA PHE A 87 -2.58 -4.03 -16.65
C PHE A 87 -3.73 -4.94 -16.19
N PRO A 88 -4.94 -4.40 -16.05
CA PRO A 88 -6.09 -5.19 -15.59
C PRO A 88 -6.41 -6.41 -16.47
N ASP A 89 -6.07 -6.36 -17.75
CA ASP A 89 -6.28 -7.48 -18.69
C ASP A 89 -5.20 -8.55 -18.59
N GLY A 90 -4.22 -8.37 -17.70
CA GLY A 90 -3.14 -9.32 -17.51
C GLY A 90 -1.90 -9.05 -18.36
N SER A 91 -1.96 -8.10 -19.28
CA SER A 91 -0.78 -7.72 -20.07
C SER A 91 0.23 -6.98 -19.18
N THR A 92 1.50 -6.99 -19.58
CA THR A 92 2.57 -6.38 -18.79
C THR A 92 3.47 -5.51 -19.66
N TYR A 93 4.02 -4.49 -19.02
CA TYR A 93 5.13 -3.71 -19.56
C TYR A 93 6.31 -3.85 -18.60
N GLU A 94 7.48 -4.17 -19.12
CA GLU A 94 8.70 -4.24 -18.32
C GLU A 94 9.77 -3.34 -18.93
N GLY A 95 10.37 -2.49 -18.12
CA GLY A 95 11.42 -1.59 -18.58
C GLY A 95 11.50 -0.35 -17.72
N ALA A 96 12.13 0.68 -18.30
CA ALA A 96 12.30 1.94 -17.59
C ALA A 96 10.96 2.64 -17.38
N VAL A 97 10.74 3.11 -16.16
CA VAL A 97 9.51 3.81 -15.78
C VAL A 97 9.86 5.11 -15.09
N SER A 98 8.95 6.08 -15.21
CA SER A 98 9.04 7.32 -14.47
C SER A 98 7.63 7.81 -14.23
N TYR A 99 7.39 8.30 -13.02
CA TYR A 99 6.09 8.84 -12.66
C TYR A 99 5.63 9.92 -13.64
N THR A 100 6.57 10.77 -14.07
CA THR A 100 6.25 11.89 -14.95
C THR A 100 6.12 11.50 -16.42
N HIS A 101 6.47 10.26 -16.79
CA HIS A 101 6.47 9.81 -18.17
C HIS A 101 5.72 8.49 -18.34
N LEU A 102 4.45 8.51 -18.00
CA LEU A 102 3.57 7.37 -18.20
C LEU A 102 3.26 7.11 -19.67
N THR A 103 3.80 7.92 -20.55
CA THR A 103 3.71 7.73 -21.99
C THR A 103 4.62 6.62 -22.50
N LEU A 104 5.51 6.11 -21.67
CA LEU A 104 6.39 5.00 -22.05
C LEU A 104 5.66 3.78 -22.56
N PRO A 105 4.52 3.37 -21.99
CA PRO A 105 3.75 2.26 -22.53
C PRO A 105 3.35 2.45 -24.00
N THR A 106 3.16 3.65 -24.40
CA THR A 106 2.85 3.98 -25.79
C THR A 106 4.02 3.64 -26.71
N ILE A 107 5.22 3.87 -26.23
CA ILE A 107 6.42 3.53 -26.98
C ILE A 107 6.59 2.02 -27.10
N ALA A 108 6.27 1.31 -26.06
CA ALA A 108 6.38 -0.14 -26.04
C ALA A 108 5.41 -0.83 -27.01
N ILE A 109 4.31 -0.18 -27.33
CA ILE A 109 3.30 -0.71 -28.21
C ILE A 109 3.77 -0.65 -29.68
N VAL A 110 4.60 0.29 -29.98
CA VAL A 110 5.15 0.46 -31.31
C VAL A 110 6.25 -0.54 -31.60
#